data_ebd66f147b5ad8605cd92f4bfb5e705e
#
_entry.id   ebd66f147b5ad8605cd92f4bfb5e705e
#
_cell.length_a   1.000
_cell.length_b   1.000
_cell.length_c   1.000
_cell.angle_alpha   90.00
_cell.angle_beta   90.00
_cell.angle_gamma   90.00
#
_symmetry.space_group_name_H-M   'P 1'
#
loop_
_entity.id
_entity.type
_entity.pdbx_description
1 polymer ?
#
loop_
_entity_poly.entity_id
_entity_poly.type
_entity_poly.pdbx_seq_one_letter_code
_entity_poly.pdbx_strand_id
1 'polypeptide(L)'
;MSESLSFRAAGRSDVGLVRKNNEDSGFIGKHFLLVADGMGGHAAGELASSTTVAIVAQVDNNKEKLEDLDSKLIEIPKVITKELKNAINKDSSRAGMGTTLTAAVVQENQLKVSHVGDSRAYLVRNKQISRITKDQTYIQSLIENNEITESEAKNHPQRSLLLQAIDGITESIPVITSIEIFENDKILLCSDGLTNVVTDEEILEIVNQFDYVGAVSALIEKALENGGPDNITVIVADLQKEKYENKIIVLGAAAEARNRIKLPGLEFPTDIHPFITSEFPALKSVTWLRKFAYVASFALIAVIISWGTTNWISKQFYVSNLGDNLAIFQGVNSAIGPISFSRPVQSFNLEVVVLTKDDQEVLLKGIKADS
;
A
#
# COMPACT_ATOMS: atom_id res chain seq x y z
N MET A 1 5.35 -31.89 29.88
CA MET A 1 5.41 -31.64 28.42
C MET A 1 5.21 -30.17 28.25
N SER A 2 6.17 -29.44 27.69
CA SER A 2 5.97 -28.02 27.33
C SER A 2 4.86 -27.97 26.30
N GLU A 3 3.81 -27.21 26.56
CA GLU A 3 2.77 -26.95 25.56
C GLU A 3 3.43 -26.25 24.37
N SER A 4 3.44 -26.91 23.22
CA SER A 4 3.99 -26.33 21.99
C SER A 4 3.06 -25.22 21.50
N LEU A 5 3.64 -24.09 21.11
CA LEU A 5 2.87 -22.98 20.53
C LEU A 5 2.33 -23.36 19.15
N SER A 6 1.16 -22.86 18.83
CA SER A 6 0.55 -22.86 17.50
C SER A 6 0.28 -21.42 17.05
N PHE A 7 -0.11 -21.23 15.81
CA PHE A 7 -0.46 -19.91 15.30
C PHE A 7 -1.83 -19.91 14.62
N ARG A 8 -2.51 -18.78 14.68
CA ARG A 8 -3.64 -18.43 13.82
C ARG A 8 -3.19 -17.36 12.86
N ALA A 9 -3.40 -17.55 11.56
CA ALA A 9 -2.91 -16.64 10.56
C ALA A 9 -3.98 -16.21 9.57
N ALA A 10 -3.84 -15.00 9.06
CA ALA A 10 -4.53 -14.48 7.90
C ALA A 10 -3.51 -13.87 6.94
N GLY A 11 -3.87 -13.78 5.67
CA GLY A 11 -3.04 -13.15 4.66
C GLY A 11 -3.85 -12.64 3.50
N ARG A 12 -3.33 -11.65 2.82
CA ARG A 12 -3.89 -11.08 1.58
C ARG A 12 -2.76 -10.67 0.65
N SER A 13 -3.01 -10.82 -0.64
CA SER A 13 -2.15 -10.30 -1.69
C SER A 13 -2.98 -9.41 -2.61
N ASP A 14 -2.44 -8.23 -2.95
CA ASP A 14 -3.09 -7.22 -3.78
C ASP A 14 -2.14 -6.80 -4.91
N VAL A 15 -2.70 -6.53 -6.10
CA VAL A 15 -1.90 -6.13 -7.26
C VAL A 15 -1.28 -4.73 -7.13
N GLY A 16 -1.79 -3.93 -6.17
CA GLY A 16 -1.46 -2.52 -6.07
C GLY A 16 -2.17 -1.65 -7.10
N LEU A 17 -1.75 -0.37 -7.19
CA LEU A 17 -2.40 0.60 -8.07
C LEU A 17 -1.65 0.88 -9.39
N VAL A 18 -0.41 0.40 -9.51
CA VAL A 18 0.48 0.70 -10.64
C VAL A 18 0.75 -0.53 -11.50
N ARG A 19 0.91 -1.69 -10.87
CA ARG A 19 1.19 -2.95 -11.59
C ARG A 19 -0.06 -3.46 -12.30
N LYS A 20 0.13 -4.22 -13.38
CA LYS A 20 -0.97 -4.85 -14.13
C LYS A 20 -1.26 -6.26 -13.66
N ASN A 21 -0.23 -6.97 -13.23
CA ASN A 21 -0.29 -8.36 -12.76
C ASN A 21 0.24 -8.42 -11.34
N ASN A 22 -0.17 -9.45 -10.63
CA ASN A 22 0.38 -9.77 -9.32
C ASN A 22 1.41 -10.90 -9.48
N GLU A 23 2.68 -10.58 -9.27
CA GLU A 23 3.80 -11.53 -9.31
C GLU A 23 4.14 -12.09 -7.92
N ASP A 24 3.59 -11.49 -6.86
CA ASP A 24 3.71 -12.00 -5.50
C ASP A 24 2.93 -13.29 -5.29
N SER A 25 3.42 -14.14 -4.41
CA SER A 25 2.70 -15.30 -3.89
C SER A 25 2.86 -15.43 -2.38
N GLY A 26 1.81 -15.88 -1.71
CA GLY A 26 1.84 -16.18 -0.27
C GLY A 26 1.25 -17.56 0.03
N PHE A 27 1.65 -18.12 1.18
CA PHE A 27 1.18 -19.41 1.64
C PHE A 27 1.02 -19.42 3.16
N ILE A 28 -0.12 -19.87 3.63
CA ILE A 28 -0.37 -20.21 5.03
C ILE A 28 -0.68 -21.70 5.07
N GLY A 29 0.22 -22.45 5.65
CA GLY A 29 0.12 -23.89 5.81
C GLY A 29 -0.20 -24.30 7.23
N LYS A 30 0.04 -25.58 7.53
CA LYS A 30 -0.11 -26.13 8.89
C LYS A 30 1.01 -25.67 9.82
N HIS A 31 2.22 -25.56 9.28
CA HIS A 31 3.45 -25.24 10.00
C HIS A 31 4.18 -24.03 9.40
N PHE A 32 4.00 -23.80 8.08
CA PHE A 32 4.69 -22.76 7.34
C PHE A 32 3.84 -21.53 7.08
N LEU A 33 4.48 -20.36 7.15
CA LEU A 33 4.04 -19.09 6.56
C LEU A 33 5.08 -18.71 5.51
N LEU A 34 4.67 -18.22 4.34
CA LEU A 34 5.57 -17.88 3.26
C LEU A 34 5.08 -16.65 2.50
N VAL A 35 6.00 -15.74 2.20
CA VAL A 35 5.89 -14.70 1.18
C VAL A 35 7.01 -14.88 0.17
N ALA A 36 6.67 -14.82 -1.11
CA ALA A 36 7.57 -14.90 -2.24
C ALA A 36 7.20 -13.81 -3.25
N ASP A 37 8.11 -12.86 -3.45
CA ASP A 37 7.98 -11.77 -4.41
C ASP A 37 8.61 -12.20 -5.72
N GLY A 38 7.80 -12.28 -6.76
CA GLY A 38 8.20 -12.74 -8.07
C GLY A 38 8.71 -11.62 -8.95
N MET A 39 9.82 -11.86 -9.63
CA MET A 39 10.43 -10.91 -10.56
C MET A 39 10.68 -11.52 -11.92
N GLY A 40 10.54 -10.70 -12.97
CA GLY A 40 10.82 -11.10 -14.34
C GLY A 40 9.82 -10.52 -15.34
N GLY A 41 10.16 -10.54 -16.63
CA GLY A 41 9.26 -10.11 -17.70
C GLY A 41 8.26 -11.20 -18.11
N HIS A 42 7.10 -10.83 -18.69
CA HIS A 42 6.15 -11.74 -19.36
C HIS A 42 5.66 -12.93 -18.51
N ALA A 43 5.07 -12.68 -17.34
CA ALA A 43 4.52 -13.70 -16.44
C ALA A 43 5.57 -14.68 -15.87
N ALA A 44 6.84 -14.34 -15.95
CA ALA A 44 7.91 -15.18 -15.43
C ALA A 44 8.05 -15.07 -13.91
N GLY A 45 7.81 -13.89 -13.32
CA GLY A 45 7.75 -13.68 -11.87
C GLY A 45 6.61 -14.44 -11.21
N GLU A 46 5.40 -14.41 -11.81
CA GLU A 46 4.25 -15.22 -11.34
C GLU A 46 4.60 -16.70 -11.22
N LEU A 47 5.33 -17.22 -12.22
CA LEU A 47 5.73 -18.61 -12.26
C LEU A 47 6.77 -18.92 -11.17
N ALA A 48 7.74 -18.03 -10.94
CA ALA A 48 8.80 -18.22 -9.96
C ALA A 48 8.23 -18.23 -8.54
N SER A 49 7.42 -17.26 -8.17
CA SER A 49 6.79 -17.17 -6.85
C SER A 49 5.80 -18.32 -6.61
N SER A 50 4.99 -18.69 -7.63
CA SER A 50 4.09 -19.85 -7.55
C SER A 50 4.81 -21.19 -7.37
N THR A 51 5.97 -21.36 -8.03
CA THR A 51 6.82 -22.54 -7.86
C THR A 51 7.34 -22.65 -6.43
N THR A 52 7.72 -21.52 -5.85
CA THR A 52 8.17 -21.42 -4.46
C THR A 52 7.08 -21.88 -3.49
N VAL A 53 5.85 -21.38 -3.66
CA VAL A 53 4.69 -21.82 -2.87
C VAL A 53 4.46 -23.32 -3.00
N ALA A 54 4.50 -23.86 -4.22
CA ALA A 54 4.27 -25.29 -4.44
C ALA A 54 5.29 -26.18 -3.72
N ILE A 55 6.58 -25.79 -3.75
CA ILE A 55 7.66 -26.54 -3.09
C ILE A 55 7.51 -26.49 -1.56
N VAL A 56 7.25 -25.29 -1.00
CA VAL A 56 7.06 -25.15 0.45
C VAL A 56 5.81 -25.90 0.92
N ALA A 57 4.71 -25.83 0.17
CA ALA A 57 3.49 -26.56 0.50
C ALA A 57 3.68 -28.08 0.54
N GLN A 58 4.55 -28.63 -0.33
CA GLN A 58 4.91 -30.06 -0.25
C GLN A 58 5.71 -30.40 0.99
N VAL A 59 6.61 -29.53 1.42
CA VAL A 59 7.36 -29.72 2.66
C VAL A 59 6.41 -29.68 3.85
N ASP A 60 5.51 -28.71 3.89
CA ASP A 60 4.52 -28.52 4.95
C ASP A 60 3.57 -29.71 5.12
N ASN A 61 3.19 -30.35 4.02
CA ASN A 61 2.25 -31.48 4.03
C ASN A 61 2.91 -32.83 4.34
N ASN A 62 4.23 -32.92 4.40
CA ASN A 62 4.96 -34.16 4.63
C ASN A 62 5.58 -34.19 6.03
N LYS A 63 4.98 -34.97 6.95
CA LYS A 63 5.45 -35.10 8.36
C LYS A 63 6.90 -35.52 8.47
N GLU A 64 7.36 -36.47 7.65
CA GLU A 64 8.75 -36.96 7.69
C GLU A 64 9.76 -35.86 7.33
N LYS A 65 9.37 -34.90 6.49
CA LYS A 65 10.21 -33.78 6.13
C LYS A 65 10.34 -32.72 7.25
N LEU A 66 9.44 -32.72 8.23
CA LEU A 66 9.47 -31.80 9.36
C LEU A 66 10.38 -32.28 10.50
N GLU A 67 10.80 -33.56 10.51
CA GLU A 67 11.72 -34.10 11.53
C GLU A 67 13.13 -33.51 11.42
N ASP A 68 13.58 -33.16 10.19
CA ASP A 68 14.85 -32.49 9.94
C ASP A 68 14.64 -31.11 9.29
N LEU A 69 13.97 -30.23 10.03
CA LEU A 69 13.53 -28.93 9.52
C LEU A 69 14.70 -28.03 9.12
N ASP A 70 15.80 -28.04 9.89
CA ASP A 70 16.96 -27.18 9.60
C ASP A 70 17.58 -27.49 8.25
N SER A 71 17.78 -28.78 7.95
CA SER A 71 18.25 -29.20 6.63
C SER A 71 17.25 -28.85 5.53
N LYS A 72 15.95 -28.95 5.80
CA LYS A 72 14.91 -28.59 4.82
C LYS A 72 14.87 -27.12 4.51
N LEU A 73 15.00 -26.26 5.50
CA LEU A 73 15.05 -24.81 5.29
C LEU A 73 16.26 -24.39 4.43
N ILE A 74 17.38 -25.10 4.51
CA ILE A 74 18.56 -24.90 3.65
C ILE A 74 18.34 -25.50 2.25
N GLU A 75 17.62 -26.62 2.14
CA GLU A 75 17.38 -27.34 0.89
C GLU A 75 16.33 -26.65 -0.01
N ILE A 76 15.30 -26.04 0.58
CA ILE A 76 14.19 -25.41 -0.16
C ILE A 76 14.68 -24.46 -1.28
N PRO A 77 15.55 -23.46 -1.04
CA PRO A 77 16.02 -22.57 -2.13
C PRO A 77 16.75 -23.33 -3.25
N LYS A 78 17.49 -24.38 -2.93
CA LYS A 78 18.18 -25.21 -3.94
C LYS A 78 17.20 -25.97 -4.83
N VAL A 79 16.12 -26.49 -4.24
CA VAL A 79 15.05 -27.16 -5.00
C VAL A 79 14.34 -26.16 -5.89
N ILE A 80 14.04 -24.95 -5.38
CA ILE A 80 13.43 -23.88 -6.18
C ILE A 80 14.35 -23.52 -7.35
N THR A 81 15.63 -23.23 -7.10
CA THR A 81 16.63 -22.93 -8.14
C THR A 81 16.64 -23.99 -9.25
N LYS A 82 16.63 -25.27 -8.88
CA LYS A 82 16.59 -26.37 -9.83
C LYS A 82 15.34 -26.36 -10.69
N GLU A 83 14.17 -26.12 -10.09
CA GLU A 83 12.90 -26.12 -10.83
C GLU A 83 12.76 -24.89 -11.73
N LEU A 84 13.23 -23.71 -11.29
CA LEU A 84 13.29 -22.52 -12.15
C LEU A 84 14.25 -22.74 -13.33
N LYS A 85 15.41 -23.33 -13.09
CA LYS A 85 16.36 -23.70 -14.16
C LYS A 85 15.72 -24.66 -15.17
N ASN A 86 14.99 -25.67 -14.71
CA ASN A 86 14.26 -26.59 -15.57
C ASN A 86 13.20 -25.87 -16.41
N ALA A 87 12.52 -24.88 -15.84
CA ALA A 87 11.50 -24.08 -16.53
C ALA A 87 12.13 -23.16 -17.60
N ILE A 88 13.28 -22.54 -17.31
CA ILE A 88 14.05 -21.71 -18.26
C ILE A 88 14.57 -22.58 -19.42
N ASN A 89 15.10 -23.78 -19.13
CA ASN A 89 15.59 -24.69 -20.16
C ASN A 89 14.49 -25.19 -21.12
N LYS A 90 13.24 -25.30 -20.63
CA LYS A 90 12.08 -25.67 -21.46
C LYS A 90 11.58 -24.52 -22.30
N ASP A 91 11.76 -23.29 -21.83
CA ASP A 91 11.28 -22.09 -22.48
C ASP A 91 12.20 -20.91 -22.13
N SER A 92 13.09 -20.57 -23.06
CA SER A 92 14.09 -19.53 -22.88
C SER A 92 13.50 -18.11 -22.73
N SER A 93 12.24 -17.90 -23.07
CA SER A 93 11.55 -16.62 -22.83
C SER A 93 11.40 -16.30 -21.34
N ARG A 94 11.56 -17.31 -20.48
CA ARG A 94 11.54 -17.20 -19.01
C ARG A 94 12.89 -16.81 -18.40
N ALA A 95 13.91 -16.61 -19.23
CA ALA A 95 15.21 -16.15 -18.75
C ALA A 95 15.08 -14.81 -17.99
N GLY A 96 15.75 -14.72 -16.85
CA GLY A 96 15.64 -13.54 -15.96
C GLY A 96 14.48 -13.61 -14.97
N MET A 97 13.72 -14.71 -14.92
CA MET A 97 12.77 -14.91 -13.82
C MET A 97 13.49 -15.22 -12.51
N GLY A 98 12.90 -14.76 -11.43
CA GLY A 98 13.39 -15.04 -10.09
C GLY A 98 12.30 -14.79 -9.06
N THR A 99 12.65 -15.03 -7.80
CA THR A 99 11.76 -14.78 -6.67
C THR A 99 12.55 -14.59 -5.39
N THR A 100 11.95 -13.87 -4.44
CA THR A 100 12.39 -13.90 -3.04
C THR A 100 11.87 -15.15 -2.34
N LEU A 101 12.38 -15.42 -1.16
CA LEU A 101 11.88 -16.43 -0.24
C LEU A 101 11.95 -15.88 1.18
N THR A 102 10.81 -15.71 1.83
CA THR A 102 10.72 -15.46 3.28
C THR A 102 9.75 -16.46 3.86
N ALA A 103 10.29 -17.58 4.35
CA ALA A 103 9.52 -18.67 4.92
C ALA A 103 9.76 -18.76 6.42
N ALA A 104 8.68 -18.77 7.20
CA ALA A 104 8.68 -18.87 8.65
C ALA A 104 7.99 -20.16 9.10
N VAL A 105 8.57 -20.85 10.07
CA VAL A 105 8.05 -22.10 10.64
C VAL A 105 8.04 -22.00 12.14
N VAL A 106 6.90 -22.37 12.74
CA VAL A 106 6.77 -22.53 14.18
C VAL A 106 6.99 -24.01 14.54
N GLN A 107 8.04 -24.27 15.27
CA GLN A 107 8.35 -25.61 15.79
C GLN A 107 8.69 -25.53 17.26
N GLU A 108 7.94 -26.25 18.09
CA GLU A 108 8.04 -26.16 19.55
C GLU A 108 7.81 -24.72 20.00
N ASN A 109 8.78 -24.08 20.64
CA ASN A 109 8.72 -22.68 21.08
C ASN A 109 9.76 -21.83 20.30
N GLN A 110 10.05 -22.21 19.05
CA GLN A 110 10.95 -21.47 18.18
C GLN A 110 10.28 -21.09 16.86
N LEU A 111 10.57 -19.89 16.43
CA LEU A 111 10.32 -19.41 15.07
C LEU A 111 11.62 -19.57 14.29
N LYS A 112 11.60 -20.39 13.24
CA LYS A 112 12.71 -20.50 12.30
C LYS A 112 12.31 -19.81 11.00
N VAL A 113 13.20 -18.93 10.51
CA VAL A 113 12.97 -18.16 9.28
C VAL A 113 14.08 -18.48 8.28
N SER A 114 13.70 -18.91 7.07
CA SER A 114 14.59 -19.05 5.92
C SER A 114 14.35 -17.90 4.97
N HIS A 115 15.39 -17.14 4.63
CA HIS A 115 15.27 -15.88 3.93
C HIS A 115 16.26 -15.72 2.78
N VAL A 116 15.74 -15.31 1.60
CA VAL A 116 16.48 -14.86 0.42
C VAL A 116 15.72 -13.67 -0.17
N GLY A 117 16.38 -12.53 -0.36
CA GLY A 117 15.81 -11.34 -1.00
C GLY A 117 15.56 -10.17 -0.05
N ASP A 118 14.47 -9.44 -0.26
CA ASP A 118 14.08 -8.22 0.48
C ASP A 118 12.64 -8.22 1.01
N SER A 119 11.90 -9.31 0.80
CA SER A 119 10.68 -9.56 1.56
C SER A 119 11.01 -9.71 3.03
N ARG A 120 10.16 -9.20 3.92
CA ARG A 120 10.53 -9.09 5.33
C ARG A 120 9.71 -9.98 6.25
N ALA A 121 10.33 -10.41 7.36
CA ALA A 121 9.68 -11.01 8.51
C ALA A 121 9.93 -10.16 9.76
N TYR A 122 8.87 -9.98 10.56
CA TYR A 122 8.89 -9.22 11.80
C TYR A 122 8.31 -10.04 12.94
N LEU A 123 8.83 -9.78 14.14
CA LEU A 123 8.26 -10.19 15.41
C LEU A 123 7.71 -8.96 16.14
N VAL A 124 6.43 -9.01 16.54
CA VAL A 124 5.83 -8.00 17.41
C VAL A 124 5.60 -8.64 18.78
N ARG A 125 6.26 -8.08 19.79
CA ARG A 125 6.23 -8.54 21.17
C ARG A 125 6.19 -7.34 22.12
N ASN A 126 5.30 -7.35 23.10
CA ASN A 126 5.20 -6.29 24.12
C ASN A 126 5.09 -4.88 23.51
N LYS A 127 4.33 -4.75 22.41
CA LYS A 127 4.16 -3.50 21.66
C LYS A 127 5.46 -2.94 21.05
N GLN A 128 6.41 -3.79 20.81
CA GLN A 128 7.64 -3.47 20.06
C GLN A 128 7.72 -4.33 18.81
N ILE A 129 8.20 -3.77 17.72
CA ILE A 129 8.46 -4.48 16.48
C ILE A 129 9.95 -4.71 16.33
N SER A 130 10.32 -5.92 15.89
CA SER A 130 11.70 -6.29 15.58
C SER A 130 11.73 -6.95 14.22
N ARG A 131 12.51 -6.42 13.30
CA ARG A 131 12.74 -7.04 12.01
C ARG A 131 13.66 -8.25 12.18
N ILE A 132 13.20 -9.43 11.74
CA ILE A 132 13.92 -10.71 11.85
C ILE A 132 14.86 -10.88 10.67
N THR A 133 14.41 -10.48 9.46
CA THR A 133 15.16 -10.58 8.21
C THR A 133 15.93 -9.29 7.93
N LYS A 134 16.98 -9.43 7.13
CA LYS A 134 17.81 -8.34 6.65
C LYS A 134 17.72 -8.33 5.13
N ASP A 135 17.36 -7.19 4.57
CA ASP A 135 17.21 -7.07 3.12
C ASP A 135 18.55 -7.35 2.41
N GLN A 136 18.49 -8.18 1.40
CA GLN A 136 19.66 -8.53 0.59
C GLN A 136 19.68 -7.66 -0.68
N THR A 137 19.69 -6.33 -0.47
CA THR A 137 19.73 -5.33 -1.53
C THR A 137 21.06 -4.60 -1.58
N TYR A 138 21.37 -4.01 -2.73
CA TYR A 138 22.54 -3.15 -2.88
C TYR A 138 22.52 -1.98 -1.90
N ILE A 139 21.36 -1.40 -1.69
CA ILE A 139 21.18 -0.29 -0.76
C ILE A 139 21.49 -0.69 0.68
N GLN A 140 21.03 -1.85 1.10
CA GLN A 140 21.33 -2.35 2.44
C GLN A 140 22.84 -2.53 2.63
N SER A 141 23.57 -2.96 1.60
CA SER A 141 25.03 -3.09 1.67
C SER A 141 25.73 -1.73 1.80
N LEU A 142 25.22 -0.68 1.15
CA LEU A 142 25.77 0.69 1.30
C LEU A 142 25.52 1.26 2.69
N ILE A 143 24.34 1.01 3.29
CA ILE A 143 24.03 1.42 4.67
C ILE A 143 25.00 0.76 5.65
N GLU A 144 25.25 -0.54 5.51
CA GLU A 144 26.14 -1.31 6.38
C GLU A 144 27.59 -0.88 6.29
N ASN A 145 28.02 -0.50 5.09
CA ASN A 145 29.34 0.03 4.86
C ASN A 145 29.47 1.51 5.33
N ASN A 146 28.38 2.12 5.86
CA ASN A 146 28.30 3.53 6.20
C ASN A 146 28.57 4.47 5.01
N GLU A 147 28.26 4.03 3.79
CA GLU A 147 28.40 4.82 2.56
C GLU A 147 27.21 5.77 2.37
N ILE A 148 26.01 5.35 2.80
CA ILE A 148 24.80 6.16 2.81
C ILE A 148 24.03 5.99 4.13
N THR A 149 23.20 6.97 4.47
CA THR A 149 22.26 6.91 5.59
C THR A 149 20.95 6.27 5.18
N GLU A 150 20.13 5.80 6.14
CA GLU A 150 18.78 5.28 5.87
C GLU A 150 17.87 6.33 5.20
N SER A 151 18.07 7.62 5.49
CA SER A 151 17.31 8.70 4.86
C SER A 151 17.66 8.88 3.37
N GLU A 152 18.92 8.72 2.99
CA GLU A 152 19.38 8.79 1.61
C GLU A 152 18.94 7.55 0.81
N ALA A 153 18.90 6.39 1.46
CA ALA A 153 18.47 5.12 0.89
C ALA A 153 17.06 5.20 0.28
N LYS A 154 16.12 5.91 0.94
CA LYS A 154 14.71 6.01 0.51
C LYS A 154 14.55 6.56 -0.91
N ASN A 155 15.43 7.45 -1.34
CA ASN A 155 15.37 8.10 -2.66
C ASN A 155 16.47 7.64 -3.62
N HIS A 156 17.20 6.58 -3.28
CA HIS A 156 18.31 6.12 -4.11
C HIS A 156 17.81 5.46 -5.42
N PRO A 157 18.42 5.76 -6.59
CA PRO A 157 17.97 5.21 -7.88
C PRO A 157 17.98 3.67 -7.95
N GLN A 158 18.89 3.02 -7.22
CA GLN A 158 19.07 1.57 -7.21
C GLN A 158 18.43 0.91 -5.97
N ARG A 159 17.41 1.52 -5.36
CA ARG A 159 16.79 1.00 -4.13
C ARG A 159 16.21 -0.41 -4.26
N SER A 160 15.77 -0.80 -5.45
CA SER A 160 15.18 -2.13 -5.73
C SER A 160 16.17 -3.11 -6.33
N LEU A 161 17.50 -2.83 -6.29
CA LEU A 161 18.50 -3.74 -6.82
C LEU A 161 18.81 -4.84 -5.79
N LEU A 162 18.30 -6.03 -6.04
CA LEU A 162 18.60 -7.22 -5.24
C LEU A 162 20.02 -7.70 -5.47
N LEU A 163 20.72 -8.04 -4.39
CA LEU A 163 22.00 -8.74 -4.42
C LEU A 163 21.84 -10.27 -4.40
N GLN A 164 20.71 -10.74 -3.84
CA GLN A 164 20.37 -12.14 -3.82
C GLN A 164 18.88 -12.35 -4.13
N ALA A 165 18.62 -13.29 -5.02
CA ALA A 165 17.32 -13.80 -5.36
C ALA A 165 17.47 -15.26 -5.81
N ILE A 166 16.38 -16.00 -5.86
CA ILE A 166 16.37 -17.35 -6.43
C ILE A 166 16.01 -17.22 -7.91
N ASP A 167 17.00 -17.33 -8.80
CA ASP A 167 16.88 -17.00 -10.24
C ASP A 167 17.00 -18.22 -11.18
N GLY A 168 17.18 -19.41 -10.65
CA GLY A 168 17.40 -20.61 -11.46
C GLY A 168 18.79 -20.70 -12.13
N ILE A 169 19.69 -19.76 -11.88
CA ILE A 169 21.05 -19.69 -12.43
C ILE A 169 22.07 -19.94 -11.32
N THR A 170 21.99 -19.12 -10.27
CA THR A 170 22.93 -19.13 -9.15
C THR A 170 22.35 -19.89 -7.97
N GLU A 171 23.17 -20.70 -7.30
CA GLU A 171 22.75 -21.36 -6.07
C GLU A 171 22.61 -20.32 -4.95
N SER A 172 21.38 -20.10 -4.51
CA SER A 172 21.10 -19.15 -3.43
C SER A 172 21.23 -19.85 -2.07
N ILE A 173 22.00 -19.26 -1.18
CA ILE A 173 22.18 -19.74 0.19
C ILE A 173 21.27 -18.89 1.10
N PRO A 174 20.24 -19.48 1.74
CA PRO A 174 19.36 -18.72 2.60
C PRO A 174 20.06 -18.31 3.90
N VAL A 175 19.66 -17.17 4.44
CA VAL A 175 19.94 -16.82 5.83
C VAL A 175 18.90 -17.50 6.70
N ILE A 176 19.35 -18.34 7.65
CA ILE A 176 18.50 -19.02 8.62
C ILE A 176 18.60 -18.27 9.96
N THR A 177 17.47 -17.83 10.46
CA THR A 177 17.36 -17.20 11.79
C THR A 177 16.44 -18.04 12.67
N SER A 178 16.83 -18.27 13.92
CA SER A 178 16.03 -18.97 14.93
C SER A 178 15.80 -18.06 16.14
N ILE A 179 14.55 -17.89 16.56
CA ILE A 179 14.15 -17.00 17.65
C ILE A 179 13.20 -17.73 18.56
N GLU A 180 13.42 -17.62 19.87
CA GLU A 180 12.46 -18.09 20.88
C GLU A 180 11.19 -17.23 20.85
N ILE A 181 10.04 -17.90 20.83
CA ILE A 181 8.73 -17.27 20.74
C ILE A 181 7.86 -17.59 21.95
N PHE A 182 6.95 -16.67 22.25
CA PHE A 182 6.08 -16.76 23.40
C PHE A 182 4.62 -16.58 23.01
N GLU A 183 3.73 -16.97 23.90
CA GLU A 183 2.30 -16.70 23.74
C GLU A 183 2.01 -15.20 23.60
N ASN A 184 1.09 -14.84 22.73
CA ASN A 184 0.73 -13.47 22.33
C ASN A 184 1.78 -12.72 21.49
N ASP A 185 2.87 -13.35 21.09
CA ASP A 185 3.70 -12.79 20.03
C ASP A 185 2.91 -12.78 18.72
N LYS A 186 3.21 -11.80 17.88
CA LYS A 186 2.69 -11.77 16.51
C LYS A 186 3.83 -11.83 15.50
N ILE A 187 3.60 -12.59 14.45
CA ILE A 187 4.53 -12.71 13.32
C ILE A 187 3.91 -11.99 12.13
N LEU A 188 4.68 -11.16 11.45
CA LEU A 188 4.29 -10.52 10.19
C LEU A 188 5.30 -10.91 9.10
N LEU A 189 4.80 -11.39 7.97
CA LEU A 189 5.57 -11.54 6.73
C LEU A 189 4.97 -10.61 5.67
N CYS A 190 5.82 -9.95 4.88
CA CYS A 190 5.35 -9.10 3.79
C CYS A 190 6.37 -9.00 2.65
N SER A 191 5.88 -8.71 1.43
CA SER A 191 6.71 -8.26 0.33
C SER A 191 7.13 -6.80 0.50
N ASP A 192 8.06 -6.34 -0.32
CA ASP A 192 8.59 -4.97 -0.31
C ASP A 192 7.52 -3.92 -0.66
N GLY A 193 6.46 -4.30 -1.39
CA GLY A 193 5.34 -3.42 -1.69
C GLY A 193 4.62 -2.86 -0.47
N LEU A 194 4.70 -3.53 0.70
CA LEU A 194 4.27 -2.95 1.97
C LEU A 194 5.33 -1.97 2.49
N THR A 195 6.55 -2.42 2.66
CA THR A 195 7.60 -1.72 3.42
C THR A 195 8.25 -0.57 2.65
N ASN A 196 8.05 -0.50 1.35
CA ASN A 196 8.44 0.65 0.53
C ASN A 196 7.57 1.89 0.77
N VAL A 197 6.36 1.72 1.34
CA VAL A 197 5.39 2.82 1.50
C VAL A 197 4.78 2.91 2.89
N VAL A 198 4.98 1.92 3.76
CA VAL A 198 4.51 1.91 5.16
C VAL A 198 5.70 1.71 6.08
N THR A 199 5.87 2.57 7.08
CA THR A 199 7.01 2.51 8.00
C THR A 199 6.81 1.44 9.08
N ASP A 200 7.91 1.01 9.72
CA ASP A 200 7.85 0.01 10.80
C ASP A 200 7.01 0.51 11.99
N GLU A 201 6.97 1.83 12.25
CA GLU A 201 6.13 2.44 13.28
C GLU A 201 4.63 2.34 12.92
N GLU A 202 4.26 2.62 11.67
CA GLU A 202 2.88 2.48 11.18
C GLU A 202 2.44 1.01 11.18
N ILE A 203 3.34 0.10 10.80
CA ILE A 203 3.08 -1.36 10.88
C ILE A 203 2.80 -1.76 12.32
N LEU A 204 3.64 -1.32 13.27
CA LEU A 204 3.48 -1.62 14.69
C LEU A 204 2.16 -1.11 15.25
N GLU A 205 1.78 0.12 14.91
CA GLU A 205 0.51 0.73 15.33
C GLU A 205 -0.67 -0.12 14.86
N ILE A 206 -0.71 -0.47 13.57
CA ILE A 206 -1.79 -1.26 12.97
C ILE A 206 -1.86 -2.66 13.60
N VAL A 207 -0.73 -3.36 13.71
CA VAL A 207 -0.68 -4.72 14.26
C VAL A 207 -1.09 -4.78 15.74
N ASN A 208 -0.86 -3.70 16.51
CA ASN A 208 -1.31 -3.60 17.90
C ASN A 208 -2.79 -3.22 18.03
N GLN A 209 -3.34 -2.51 17.04
CA GLN A 209 -4.73 -2.04 17.09
C GLN A 209 -5.73 -3.12 16.70
N PHE A 210 -5.36 -4.04 15.82
CA PHE A 210 -6.25 -5.03 15.23
C PHE A 210 -5.82 -6.46 15.58
N ASP A 211 -6.77 -7.41 15.47
CA ASP A 211 -6.44 -8.82 15.41
C ASP A 211 -5.71 -9.15 14.07
N TYR A 212 -5.24 -10.39 13.92
CA TYR A 212 -4.48 -10.80 12.75
C TYR A 212 -5.25 -10.62 11.41
N VAL A 213 -6.59 -10.73 11.42
CA VAL A 213 -7.43 -10.52 10.22
C VAL A 213 -7.56 -9.04 9.88
N GLY A 214 -7.91 -8.24 10.87
CA GLY A 214 -8.04 -6.78 10.72
C GLY A 214 -6.71 -6.12 10.38
N ALA A 215 -5.60 -6.58 10.96
CA ALA A 215 -4.26 -6.07 10.70
C ALA A 215 -3.86 -6.27 9.22
N VAL A 216 -4.10 -7.45 8.64
CA VAL A 216 -3.84 -7.71 7.22
C VAL A 216 -4.59 -6.72 6.32
N SER A 217 -5.89 -6.52 6.57
CA SER A 217 -6.70 -5.59 5.78
C SER A 217 -6.21 -4.15 5.90
N ALA A 218 -5.95 -3.70 7.14
CA ALA A 218 -5.51 -2.33 7.40
C ALA A 218 -4.12 -2.04 6.82
N LEU A 219 -3.19 -3.00 6.85
CA LEU A 219 -1.86 -2.86 6.25
C LEU A 219 -1.92 -2.73 4.72
N ILE A 220 -2.72 -3.56 4.06
CA ILE A 220 -2.92 -3.47 2.60
C ILE A 220 -3.58 -2.13 2.23
N GLU A 221 -4.64 -1.73 2.94
CA GLU A 221 -5.31 -0.45 2.70
C GLU A 221 -4.35 0.73 2.91
N LYS A 222 -3.52 0.69 3.95
CA LYS A 222 -2.51 1.71 4.21
C LYS A 222 -1.48 1.81 3.08
N ALA A 223 -1.01 0.68 2.57
CA ALA A 223 -0.08 0.67 1.44
C ALA A 223 -0.73 1.22 0.15
N LEU A 224 -1.99 0.88 -0.12
CA LEU A 224 -2.76 1.42 -1.23
C LEU A 224 -3.00 2.95 -1.08
N GLU A 225 -3.34 3.42 0.13
CA GLU A 225 -3.47 4.85 0.43
C GLU A 225 -2.16 5.63 0.18
N ASN A 226 -1.01 5.00 0.44
CA ASN A 226 0.31 5.57 0.21
C ASN A 226 0.80 5.40 -1.25
N GLY A 227 -0.11 5.02 -2.16
CA GLY A 227 0.11 4.98 -3.60
C GLY A 227 0.22 3.60 -4.22
N GLY A 228 0.37 2.52 -3.44
CA GLY A 228 0.40 1.13 -3.90
C GLY A 228 1.24 0.90 -5.15
N PRO A 229 2.54 1.25 -5.18
CA PRO A 229 3.34 1.26 -6.41
C PRO A 229 3.70 -0.14 -6.91
N ASP A 230 3.59 -1.13 -6.03
CA ASP A 230 3.94 -2.52 -6.31
C ASP A 230 2.86 -3.49 -5.86
N ASN A 231 3.06 -4.80 -6.12
CA ASN A 231 2.30 -5.88 -5.55
C ASN A 231 2.52 -5.89 -4.03
N ILE A 232 1.47 -6.14 -3.25
CA ILE A 232 1.49 -6.04 -1.80
C ILE A 232 0.98 -7.35 -1.23
N THR A 233 1.86 -8.13 -0.62
CA THR A 233 1.49 -9.37 0.06
C THR A 233 1.81 -9.28 1.54
N VAL A 234 0.82 -9.58 2.38
CA VAL A 234 0.92 -9.50 3.84
C VAL A 234 0.32 -10.75 4.47
N ILE A 235 1.04 -11.32 5.42
CA ILE A 235 0.57 -12.40 6.29
C ILE A 235 0.82 -11.98 7.74
N VAL A 236 -0.21 -12.08 8.59
CA VAL A 236 -0.11 -11.84 10.04
C VAL A 236 -0.56 -13.08 10.77
N ALA A 237 0.20 -13.48 11.78
CA ALA A 237 -0.10 -14.63 12.63
C ALA A 237 0.02 -14.27 14.10
N ASP A 238 -0.98 -14.69 14.89
CA ASP A 238 -1.00 -14.61 16.36
C ASP A 238 -0.58 -15.95 16.96
N LEU A 239 0.41 -15.95 17.86
CA LEU A 239 0.90 -17.14 18.54
C LEU A 239 0.08 -17.44 19.81
N GLN A 240 -0.29 -18.71 19.99
CA GLN A 240 -1.11 -19.16 21.11
C GLN A 240 -0.74 -20.57 21.56
N LYS A 241 -1.03 -20.90 22.82
CA LYS A 241 -0.88 -22.26 23.36
C LYS A 241 -1.99 -23.20 22.92
N GLU A 242 -3.17 -22.65 22.64
CA GLU A 242 -4.29 -23.45 22.18
C GLU A 242 -3.97 -24.05 20.80
N LYS A 243 -4.09 -25.36 20.68
CA LYS A 243 -3.80 -26.05 19.42
C LYS A 243 -4.80 -25.64 18.36
N TYR A 244 -4.30 -25.06 17.29
CA TYR A 244 -5.07 -24.62 16.15
C TYR A 244 -4.56 -25.25 14.87
N GLU A 245 -5.48 -25.72 14.03
CA GLU A 245 -5.15 -26.25 12.71
C GLU A 245 -5.56 -25.22 11.66
N ASN A 246 -4.57 -24.58 11.04
CA ASN A 246 -4.83 -23.61 10.00
C ASN A 246 -5.40 -24.30 8.76
N LYS A 247 -6.36 -23.65 8.13
CA LYS A 247 -6.73 -23.99 6.74
C LYS A 247 -5.56 -23.60 5.83
N ILE A 248 -5.29 -24.44 4.84
CA ILE A 248 -4.27 -24.12 3.83
C ILE A 248 -4.80 -22.98 2.95
N ILE A 249 -4.07 -21.88 2.93
CA ILE A 249 -4.41 -20.68 2.15
C ILE A 249 -3.27 -20.39 1.18
N VAL A 250 -3.60 -20.14 -0.07
CA VAL A 250 -2.66 -19.73 -1.13
C VAL A 250 -3.09 -18.36 -1.63
N LEU A 251 -2.13 -17.44 -1.76
CA LEU A 251 -2.36 -16.04 -2.07
C LEU A 251 -1.64 -15.63 -3.37
N GLY A 252 -2.12 -14.56 -3.99
CA GLY A 252 -1.46 -13.92 -5.13
C GLY A 252 -1.37 -14.81 -6.37
N ALA A 253 -0.27 -14.75 -7.09
CA ALA A 253 -0.05 -15.49 -8.34
C ALA A 253 -0.28 -17.00 -8.19
N ALA A 254 0.17 -17.60 -7.07
CA ALA A 254 0.00 -19.03 -6.82
C ALA A 254 -1.46 -19.46 -6.62
N ALA A 255 -2.37 -18.54 -6.27
CA ALA A 255 -3.79 -18.85 -6.18
C ALA A 255 -4.43 -19.04 -7.55
N GLU A 256 -3.88 -18.46 -8.61
CA GLU A 256 -4.37 -18.59 -9.96
C GLU A 256 -3.91 -19.92 -10.61
N ALA A 257 -4.85 -20.73 -11.04
CA ALA A 257 -4.56 -22.07 -11.61
C ALA A 257 -3.63 -22.02 -12.85
N ARG A 258 -3.66 -20.92 -13.62
CA ARG A 258 -2.80 -20.74 -14.82
C ARG A 258 -1.31 -20.65 -14.48
N ASN A 259 -0.99 -20.14 -13.27
CA ASN A 259 0.38 -19.90 -12.84
C ASN A 259 1.01 -21.11 -12.14
N ARG A 260 0.21 -22.19 -11.95
CA ARG A 260 0.69 -23.40 -11.28
C ARG A 260 1.51 -24.27 -12.24
N ILE A 261 2.77 -24.47 -11.90
CA ILE A 261 3.61 -25.45 -12.63
C ILE A 261 3.06 -26.85 -12.37
N LYS A 262 2.74 -27.59 -13.44
CA LYS A 262 2.56 -29.03 -13.36
C LYS A 262 3.93 -29.69 -13.31
N LEU A 263 4.47 -29.82 -12.11
CA LEU A 263 5.70 -30.55 -11.89
C LEU A 263 5.35 -31.98 -11.50
N PRO A 264 6.01 -33.01 -12.06
CA PRO A 264 5.81 -34.41 -11.65
C PRO A 264 6.10 -34.54 -10.14
N GLY A 265 5.11 -34.98 -9.37
CA GLY A 265 5.21 -35.11 -7.91
C GLY A 265 4.97 -33.83 -7.09
N LEU A 266 4.67 -32.70 -7.75
CA LEU A 266 4.23 -31.46 -7.10
C LEU A 266 2.71 -31.35 -7.26
N GLU A 267 1.98 -31.85 -6.27
CA GLU A 267 0.55 -31.64 -6.18
C GLU A 267 0.29 -30.51 -5.21
N PHE A 268 -0.42 -29.47 -5.68
CA PHE A 268 -0.97 -28.48 -4.76
C PHE A 268 -1.96 -29.21 -3.83
N PRO A 269 -2.00 -28.85 -2.54
CA PRO A 269 -3.00 -29.38 -1.65
C PRO A 269 -4.40 -29.25 -2.26
N THR A 270 -5.20 -30.33 -2.26
CA THR A 270 -6.54 -30.34 -2.84
C THR A 270 -7.52 -29.46 -2.06
N ASP A 271 -7.21 -29.18 -0.80
CA ASP A 271 -8.02 -28.40 0.14
C ASP A 271 -7.64 -26.90 0.17
N ILE A 272 -7.22 -26.36 -0.98
CA ILE A 272 -6.96 -24.93 -1.11
C ILE A 272 -8.28 -24.18 -1.05
N HIS A 273 -8.46 -23.39 0.00
CA HIS A 273 -9.47 -22.36 0.02
C HIS A 273 -8.93 -21.14 -0.71
N PRO A 274 -9.45 -20.79 -1.91
CA PRO A 274 -9.14 -19.48 -2.46
C PRO A 274 -9.64 -18.46 -1.44
N PHE A 275 -8.72 -17.59 -1.01
CA PHE A 275 -9.09 -16.53 -0.08
C PHE A 275 -10.08 -15.62 -0.82
N ILE A 276 -11.38 -15.75 -0.49
CA ILE A 276 -12.40 -14.88 -1.06
C ILE A 276 -12.30 -13.57 -0.27
N THR A 277 -12.03 -12.47 -0.96
CA THR A 277 -12.03 -11.10 -0.42
C THR A 277 -13.29 -10.73 0.37
N SER A 278 -14.35 -11.54 0.27
CA SER A 278 -15.61 -11.40 1.02
C SER A 278 -15.53 -11.83 2.50
N GLU A 279 -14.47 -12.54 2.94
CA GLU A 279 -14.31 -12.91 4.36
C GLU A 279 -13.63 -11.81 5.18
N PHE A 280 -12.99 -10.84 4.55
CA PHE A 280 -12.58 -9.63 5.26
C PHE A 280 -13.81 -8.73 5.43
N PRO A 281 -14.24 -8.42 6.65
CA PRO A 281 -15.19 -7.34 6.84
C PRO A 281 -14.53 -6.10 6.22
N ALA A 282 -15.16 -5.57 5.17
CA ALA A 282 -14.74 -4.29 4.63
C ALA A 282 -14.68 -3.33 5.83
N LEU A 283 -13.50 -2.92 6.23
CA LEU A 283 -13.34 -1.83 7.19
C LEU A 283 -14.11 -0.69 6.54
N LYS A 284 -15.23 -0.28 7.16
CA LYS A 284 -16.02 0.85 6.67
C LYS A 284 -15.06 1.99 6.51
N SER A 285 -14.62 2.21 5.28
CA SER A 285 -13.58 3.16 4.97
C SER A 285 -13.98 4.51 5.55
N VAL A 286 -13.13 5.09 6.35
CA VAL A 286 -13.24 6.46 6.88
C VAL A 286 -13.24 7.49 5.72
N THR A 287 -13.09 7.02 4.48
CA THR A 287 -13.11 7.80 3.24
C THR A 287 -14.36 8.67 3.10
N TRP A 288 -15.52 8.24 3.63
CA TRP A 288 -16.72 9.05 3.63
C TRP A 288 -16.58 10.30 4.53
N LEU A 289 -16.02 10.14 5.72
CA LEU A 289 -15.76 11.27 6.63
C LEU A 289 -14.70 12.23 6.04
N ARG A 290 -13.66 11.70 5.40
CA ARG A 290 -12.65 12.53 4.70
C ARG A 290 -13.27 13.25 3.50
N LYS A 291 -14.05 12.57 2.65
CA LYS A 291 -14.78 13.20 1.53
C LYS A 291 -15.75 14.27 2.04
N PHE A 292 -16.47 13.98 3.12
CA PHE A 292 -17.36 14.97 3.76
C PHE A 292 -16.58 16.18 4.31
N ALA A 293 -15.42 15.96 4.93
CA ALA A 293 -14.53 17.02 5.40
C ALA A 293 -14.02 17.91 4.25
N TYR A 294 -13.63 17.35 3.11
CA TYR A 294 -13.24 18.12 1.93
C TYR A 294 -14.40 18.94 1.36
N VAL A 295 -15.60 18.35 1.24
CA VAL A 295 -16.79 19.08 0.78
C VAL A 295 -17.17 20.20 1.75
N ALA A 296 -17.12 19.95 3.04
CA ALA A 296 -17.39 20.96 4.07
C ALA A 296 -16.35 22.09 4.05
N SER A 297 -15.07 21.77 3.87
CA SER A 297 -13.98 22.76 3.74
C SER A 297 -14.18 23.63 2.50
N PHE A 298 -14.52 23.01 1.35
CA PHE A 298 -14.78 23.75 0.12
C PHE A 298 -16.00 24.67 0.25
N ALA A 299 -17.08 24.19 0.87
CA ALA A 299 -18.27 25.00 1.15
C ALA A 299 -17.94 26.19 2.08
N LEU A 300 -17.12 25.99 3.11
CA LEU A 300 -16.69 27.05 4.02
C LEU A 300 -15.86 28.12 3.29
N ILE A 301 -14.93 27.72 2.44
CA ILE A 301 -14.13 28.64 1.62
C ILE A 301 -15.03 29.44 0.68
N ALA A 302 -16.01 28.79 0.04
CA ALA A 302 -16.97 29.50 -0.84
C ALA A 302 -17.80 30.54 -0.08
N VAL A 303 -18.22 30.22 1.15
CA VAL A 303 -18.94 31.18 2.03
C VAL A 303 -18.05 32.36 2.40
N ILE A 304 -16.78 32.13 2.77
CA ILE A 304 -15.83 33.20 3.12
C ILE A 304 -15.56 34.10 1.92
N ILE A 305 -15.37 33.54 0.72
CA ILE A 305 -15.19 34.32 -0.51
C ILE A 305 -16.45 35.13 -0.83
N SER A 306 -17.63 34.53 -0.73
CA SER A 306 -18.90 35.19 -0.97
C SER A 306 -19.12 36.35 0.03
N TRP A 307 -18.85 36.12 1.31
CA TRP A 307 -18.96 37.16 2.34
C TRP A 307 -17.93 38.29 2.10
N GLY A 308 -16.68 37.93 1.79
CA GLY A 308 -15.62 38.90 1.48
C GLY A 308 -15.98 39.79 0.27
N THR A 309 -16.45 39.17 -0.81
CA THR A 309 -16.83 39.88 -2.04
C THR A 309 -18.06 40.78 -1.81
N THR A 310 -19.10 40.31 -1.13
CA THR A 310 -20.30 41.14 -0.82
C THR A 310 -19.96 42.30 0.11
N ASN A 311 -19.12 42.08 1.13
CA ASN A 311 -18.64 43.12 2.01
C ASN A 311 -17.76 44.16 1.30
N TRP A 312 -16.93 43.74 0.35
CA TRP A 312 -16.13 44.65 -0.48
C TRP A 312 -17.02 45.46 -1.42
N ILE A 313 -17.95 44.83 -2.14
CA ILE A 313 -18.90 45.48 -3.05
C ILE A 313 -19.73 46.52 -2.29
N SER A 314 -20.21 46.19 -1.11
CA SER A 314 -21.06 47.10 -0.31
C SER A 314 -20.35 48.39 0.16
N LYS A 315 -19.00 48.42 0.11
CA LYS A 315 -18.19 49.61 0.46
C LYS A 315 -17.79 50.46 -0.75
N GLN A 316 -18.17 50.03 -1.96
CA GLN A 316 -17.89 50.81 -3.15
C GLN A 316 -19.03 51.75 -3.43
N PHE A 317 -18.72 52.96 -3.89
CA PHE A 317 -19.68 53.98 -4.33
C PHE A 317 -19.24 54.52 -5.68
N TYR A 318 -20.22 54.83 -6.52
CA TYR A 318 -19.96 55.52 -7.78
C TYR A 318 -21.14 56.41 -8.14
N VAL A 319 -20.89 57.43 -8.97
CA VAL A 319 -21.90 58.34 -9.51
C VAL A 319 -22.24 57.94 -10.93
N SER A 320 -23.49 57.77 -11.22
CA SER A 320 -23.98 57.50 -12.58
C SER A 320 -25.40 58.09 -12.76
N ASN A 321 -25.99 57.94 -13.94
CA ASN A 321 -27.32 58.42 -14.24
C ASN A 321 -28.41 57.44 -13.73
N LEU A 322 -29.49 57.98 -13.18
CA LEU A 322 -30.71 57.27 -12.89
C LEU A 322 -31.85 57.93 -13.68
N GLY A 323 -32.13 57.43 -14.88
CA GLY A 323 -32.93 58.15 -15.89
C GLY A 323 -32.21 59.42 -16.34
N ASP A 324 -32.91 60.56 -16.28
CA ASP A 324 -32.35 61.85 -16.69
C ASP A 324 -31.61 62.61 -15.57
N ASN A 325 -31.52 62.03 -14.36
CA ASN A 325 -30.91 62.67 -13.19
C ASN A 325 -29.67 61.94 -12.72
N LEU A 326 -28.80 62.69 -12.03
CA LEU A 326 -27.62 62.13 -11.38
C LEU A 326 -27.97 61.39 -10.10
N ALA A 327 -27.31 60.23 -9.84
CA ALA A 327 -27.49 59.49 -8.60
C ALA A 327 -26.15 58.86 -8.14
N ILE A 328 -26.02 58.70 -6.83
CA ILE A 328 -24.98 57.94 -6.18
C ILE A 328 -25.49 56.53 -6.02
N PHE A 329 -24.71 55.57 -6.45
CA PHE A 329 -24.95 54.15 -6.32
C PHE A 329 -23.95 53.52 -5.33
N GLN A 330 -24.48 52.65 -4.50
CA GLN A 330 -23.65 51.76 -3.65
C GLN A 330 -23.48 50.41 -4.37
N GLY A 331 -22.25 49.98 -4.53
CA GLY A 331 -21.87 48.78 -5.25
C GLY A 331 -20.88 49.03 -6.38
N VAL A 332 -20.81 48.15 -7.35
CA VAL A 332 -19.97 48.28 -8.54
C VAL A 332 -20.83 48.41 -9.80
N ASN A 333 -20.42 49.26 -10.73
CA ASN A 333 -21.10 49.47 -12.00
C ASN A 333 -20.88 48.24 -12.94
N SER A 334 -21.53 47.14 -12.59
CA SER A 334 -21.42 45.86 -13.32
C SER A 334 -22.73 45.09 -13.10
N ALA A 335 -23.10 44.30 -14.12
CA ALA A 335 -24.25 43.40 -14.06
C ALA A 335 -23.90 42.08 -14.75
N ILE A 336 -24.45 40.97 -14.26
CA ILE A 336 -24.38 39.65 -14.90
C ILE A 336 -25.81 39.21 -15.20
N GLY A 337 -26.19 39.30 -16.48
CA GLY A 337 -27.57 39.06 -16.90
C GLY A 337 -28.54 40.04 -16.22
N PRO A 338 -29.61 39.56 -15.58
CA PRO A 338 -30.58 40.42 -14.89
C PRO A 338 -30.11 40.88 -13.51
N ILE A 339 -28.96 40.46 -13.02
CA ILE A 339 -28.50 40.77 -11.65
C ILE A 339 -27.56 41.98 -11.71
N SER A 340 -27.94 43.06 -11.06
CA SER A 340 -27.10 44.24 -10.83
C SER A 340 -26.43 44.17 -9.48
N PHE A 341 -25.13 44.54 -9.42
CA PHE A 341 -24.32 44.55 -8.19
C PHE A 341 -24.30 45.96 -7.54
N SER A 342 -25.26 46.81 -7.89
CA SER A 342 -25.39 48.15 -7.32
C SER A 342 -26.83 48.52 -7.10
N ARG A 343 -27.04 49.46 -6.18
CA ARG A 343 -28.35 50.06 -5.89
C ARG A 343 -28.20 51.59 -5.72
N PRO A 344 -29.17 52.38 -6.16
CA PRO A 344 -29.15 53.82 -5.92
C PRO A 344 -29.34 54.12 -4.43
N VAL A 345 -28.50 55.01 -3.89
CA VAL A 345 -28.55 55.43 -2.47
C VAL A 345 -29.05 56.85 -2.36
N GLN A 346 -28.70 57.73 -3.29
CA GLN A 346 -29.13 59.14 -3.30
C GLN A 346 -29.26 59.64 -4.73
N SER A 347 -30.35 60.35 -5.02
CA SER A 347 -30.55 60.97 -6.33
C SER A 347 -30.54 62.51 -6.16
N PHE A 348 -30.08 63.20 -7.19
CA PHE A 348 -30.00 64.64 -7.24
C PHE A 348 -30.89 65.17 -8.36
N ASN A 349 -31.56 66.30 -8.15
CA ASN A 349 -32.38 66.97 -9.15
C ASN A 349 -31.50 67.78 -10.14
N LEU A 350 -30.45 67.12 -10.68
CA LEU A 350 -29.54 67.70 -11.64
C LEU A 350 -29.65 66.85 -12.94
N GLU A 351 -30.20 67.50 -13.97
CA GLU A 351 -30.39 66.84 -15.27
C GLU A 351 -29.05 66.56 -15.94
N VAL A 352 -28.82 65.35 -16.45
CA VAL A 352 -27.61 64.91 -17.17
C VAL A 352 -27.44 65.71 -18.46
N VAL A 353 -28.52 66.21 -19.01
CA VAL A 353 -28.52 67.05 -20.26
C VAL A 353 -27.75 68.37 -20.11
N VAL A 354 -27.56 68.88 -18.90
CA VAL A 354 -26.78 70.10 -18.62
C VAL A 354 -25.26 69.85 -18.68
N LEU A 355 -24.81 68.62 -18.75
CA LEU A 355 -23.40 68.23 -18.78
C LEU A 355 -22.89 68.21 -20.24
N THR A 356 -21.59 68.43 -20.43
CA THR A 356 -20.95 68.25 -21.74
C THR A 356 -21.03 66.80 -22.22
N LYS A 357 -20.96 66.57 -23.52
CA LYS A 357 -20.98 65.20 -24.09
C LYS A 357 -19.89 64.32 -23.52
N ASP A 358 -18.71 64.85 -23.26
CA ASP A 358 -17.57 64.14 -22.71
C ASP A 358 -17.84 63.73 -21.24
N ASP A 359 -18.44 64.61 -20.46
CA ASP A 359 -18.83 64.31 -19.04
C ASP A 359 -19.95 63.27 -18.98
N GLN A 360 -20.89 63.26 -19.93
CA GLN A 360 -21.93 62.24 -20.05
C GLN A 360 -21.37 60.85 -20.33
N GLU A 361 -20.34 60.72 -21.20
CA GLU A 361 -19.65 59.44 -21.47
C GLU A 361 -18.90 58.93 -20.24
N VAL A 362 -18.27 59.79 -19.45
CA VAL A 362 -17.57 59.45 -18.22
C VAL A 362 -18.57 58.97 -17.15
N LEU A 363 -19.72 59.62 -17.03
CA LEU A 363 -20.79 59.21 -16.13
C LEU A 363 -21.38 57.83 -16.44
N LEU A 364 -21.53 57.49 -17.73
CA LEU A 364 -22.02 56.18 -18.15
C LEU A 364 -21.05 55.04 -17.71
N LYS A 365 -19.77 55.36 -17.63
CA LYS A 365 -18.73 54.40 -17.13
C LYS A 365 -18.70 54.33 -15.59
N GLY A 366 -19.36 55.25 -14.90
CA GLY A 366 -19.38 55.40 -13.44
C GLY A 366 -18.11 56.04 -12.89
N ILE A 367 -18.24 57.18 -12.24
CA ILE A 367 -17.13 57.85 -11.54
C ILE A 367 -17.04 57.26 -10.15
N LYS A 368 -15.91 56.64 -9.80
CA LYS A 368 -15.68 56.19 -8.42
C LYS A 368 -15.63 57.39 -7.50
N ALA A 369 -16.42 57.32 -6.46
CA ALA A 369 -16.34 58.26 -5.35
C ALA A 369 -15.37 57.69 -4.32
N ASP A 370 -14.26 58.37 -4.08
CA ASP A 370 -13.41 58.09 -2.94
C ASP A 370 -14.15 58.54 -1.67
N SER A 371 -14.20 57.62 -0.68
CA SER A 371 -14.90 57.80 0.59
C SER A 371 -14.22 58.85 1.47
#